data_208d5d29889b0e0edcf4bf9d1acc3cd7
#
_entry.id   208d5d29889b0e0edcf4bf9d1acc3cd7
#
_cell.length_a   1.000
_cell.length_b   1.000
_cell.length_c   1.000
_cell.angle_alpha   90.00
_cell.angle_beta   90.00
_cell.angle_gamma   90.00
#
_symmetry.space_group_name_H-M   'P 1'
#
loop_
_entity.id
_entity.type
_entity.pdbx_description
1 polymer ?
#
loop_
_entity_poly.entity_id
_entity_poly.type
_entity_poly.pdbx_seq_one_letter_code
_entity_poly.pdbx_strand_id
1 'polypeptide(L)'
;FSKGFGLAGLRAGYIITTQDLIRYISKVSNPFMMSELSREMAAAALSDRTYGDSHSGDFIAMKEALRAACGDNLTMACTDDRVPICLLQHRDERLDLQEELMKHGVLCCSGTEFEPMERNSVRLRVPRAEEMGKLLAAIEAVGIAP
;
A
#
# COMPACT_ATOMS: atom_id res chain seq x y z
N PHE A 1 -10.95 -4.02 0.81
CA PHE A 1 -10.83 -5.02 1.91
C PHE A 1 -9.45 -5.65 1.99
N SER A 2 -8.72 -5.78 0.86
CA SER A 2 -7.46 -6.53 0.78
C SER A 2 -6.37 -6.07 1.73
N LYS A 3 -6.27 -4.77 2.00
CA LYS A 3 -5.17 -4.18 2.77
C LYS A 3 -5.62 -3.69 4.14
N GLY A 4 -6.60 -2.81 4.19
CA GLY A 4 -7.10 -2.25 5.45
C GLY A 4 -7.65 -3.31 6.40
N PHE A 5 -8.40 -4.29 5.88
CA PHE A 5 -8.97 -5.39 6.67
C PHE A 5 -8.15 -6.68 6.62
N GLY A 6 -7.04 -6.74 5.89
CA GLY A 6 -6.25 -7.96 5.74
C GLY A 6 -6.94 -9.09 4.96
N LEU A 7 -8.03 -8.81 4.25
CA LEU A 7 -8.90 -9.79 3.59
C LEU A 7 -8.59 -9.97 2.10
N ALA A 8 -7.31 -9.99 1.73
CA ALA A 8 -6.88 -10.11 0.34
C ALA A 8 -7.40 -11.39 -0.36
N GLY A 9 -7.51 -12.49 0.39
CA GLY A 9 -8.00 -13.78 -0.11
C GLY A 9 -9.48 -13.78 -0.51
N LEU A 10 -10.28 -12.87 -0.01
CA LEU A 10 -11.70 -12.75 -0.36
C LEU A 10 -11.94 -12.20 -1.77
N ARG A 11 -10.97 -11.59 -2.40
CA ARG A 11 -11.10 -10.93 -3.71
C ARG A 11 -12.30 -9.96 -3.77
N ALA A 12 -12.61 -9.30 -2.65
CA ALA A 12 -13.71 -8.36 -2.51
C ALA A 12 -13.20 -6.91 -2.53
N GLY A 13 -13.97 -6.04 -3.17
CA GLY A 13 -13.77 -4.60 -3.21
C GLY A 13 -15.09 -3.89 -3.45
N TYR A 14 -15.09 -2.56 -3.36
CA TYR A 14 -16.25 -1.74 -3.72
C TYR A 14 -15.82 -0.44 -4.37
N ILE A 15 -16.73 0.16 -5.10
CA ILE A 15 -16.56 1.46 -5.75
C ILE A 15 -17.70 2.36 -5.28
N ILE A 16 -17.35 3.57 -4.85
CA ILE A 16 -18.31 4.65 -4.53
C ILE A 16 -18.17 5.69 -5.64
N THR A 17 -19.24 5.91 -6.41
CA THR A 17 -19.23 6.85 -7.51
C THR A 17 -20.65 7.28 -7.89
N THR A 18 -20.80 8.07 -8.96
CA THR A 18 -22.09 8.54 -9.46
C THR A 18 -22.94 7.41 -10.06
N GLN A 19 -24.27 7.59 -10.04
CA GLN A 19 -25.21 6.62 -10.60
C GLN A 19 -24.94 6.31 -12.09
N ASP A 20 -24.54 7.32 -12.87
CA ASP A 20 -24.27 7.14 -14.29
C ASP A 20 -23.01 6.28 -14.50
N LEU A 21 -21.95 6.50 -13.73
CA LEU A 21 -20.75 5.69 -13.82
C LEU A 21 -21.02 4.23 -13.38
N ILE A 22 -21.84 4.02 -12.34
CA ILE A 22 -22.27 2.67 -11.95
C ILE A 22 -22.98 1.96 -13.10
N ARG A 23 -23.88 2.65 -13.83
CA ARG A 23 -24.55 2.07 -14.99
C ARG A 23 -23.58 1.63 -16.09
N TYR A 24 -22.52 2.40 -16.34
CA TYR A 24 -21.48 2.02 -17.31
C TYR A 24 -20.66 0.82 -16.82
N ILE A 25 -20.19 0.85 -15.58
CA ILE A 25 -19.41 -0.24 -14.99
C ILE A 25 -20.22 -1.55 -15.01
N SER A 26 -21.50 -1.49 -14.67
CA SER A 26 -22.38 -2.68 -14.65
C SER A 26 -22.53 -3.36 -16.01
N LYS A 27 -22.37 -2.62 -17.12
CA LYS A 27 -22.44 -3.20 -18.47
C LYS A 27 -21.24 -4.08 -18.82
N VAL A 28 -20.09 -3.83 -18.20
CA VAL A 28 -18.82 -4.54 -18.45
C VAL A 28 -18.41 -5.46 -17.30
N SER A 29 -19.13 -5.39 -16.18
CA SER A 29 -18.86 -6.22 -15.00
C SER A 29 -19.55 -7.58 -15.15
N ASN A 30 -18.84 -8.64 -14.76
CA ASN A 30 -19.45 -9.96 -14.64
C ASN A 30 -20.35 -9.98 -13.39
N PRO A 31 -21.64 -10.36 -13.50
CA PRO A 31 -22.55 -10.41 -12.35
C PRO A 31 -22.15 -11.43 -11.27
N PHE A 32 -21.28 -12.38 -11.61
CA PHE A 32 -20.81 -13.44 -10.69
C PHE A 32 -19.35 -13.26 -10.24
N MET A 33 -18.87 -12.02 -10.17
CA MET A 33 -17.47 -11.74 -9.79
C MET A 33 -17.13 -12.06 -8.36
N MET A 34 -18.11 -12.10 -7.46
CA MET A 34 -17.90 -12.29 -6.02
C MET A 34 -18.75 -13.44 -5.49
N SER A 35 -18.16 -14.32 -4.69
CA SER A 35 -18.90 -15.38 -4.02
C SER A 35 -19.79 -14.80 -2.90
N GLU A 36 -20.85 -15.53 -2.55
CA GLU A 36 -21.72 -15.15 -1.44
C GLU A 36 -20.93 -15.07 -0.12
N LEU A 37 -20.02 -16.01 0.11
CA LEU A 37 -19.15 -15.99 1.29
C LEU A 37 -18.30 -14.70 1.34
N SER A 38 -17.70 -14.32 0.21
CA SER A 38 -16.91 -13.08 0.12
C SER A 38 -17.77 -11.85 0.38
N ARG A 39 -19.01 -11.83 -0.10
CA ARG A 39 -19.97 -10.74 0.13
C ARG A 39 -20.33 -10.61 1.62
N GLU A 40 -20.68 -11.71 2.26
CA GLU A 40 -21.05 -11.72 3.68
C GLU A 40 -19.87 -11.29 4.57
N MET A 41 -18.68 -11.83 4.32
CA MET A 41 -17.48 -11.44 5.08
C MET A 41 -17.10 -9.97 4.87
N ALA A 42 -17.24 -9.45 3.65
CA ALA A 42 -17.00 -8.03 3.38
C ALA A 42 -18.03 -7.14 4.10
N ALA A 43 -19.30 -7.53 4.13
CA ALA A 43 -20.34 -6.81 4.85
C ALA A 43 -20.09 -6.81 6.36
N ALA A 44 -19.69 -7.97 6.93
CA ALA A 44 -19.32 -8.07 8.34
C ALA A 44 -18.12 -7.17 8.68
N ALA A 45 -17.07 -7.16 7.82
CA ALA A 45 -15.91 -6.28 7.99
C ALA A 45 -16.27 -4.79 7.98
N LEU A 46 -17.18 -4.37 7.10
CA LEU A 46 -17.66 -2.97 7.06
C LEU A 46 -18.51 -2.59 8.28
N SER A 47 -19.15 -3.58 8.89
CA SER A 47 -19.97 -3.36 10.09
C SER A 47 -19.13 -3.21 11.36
N ASP A 48 -17.90 -3.74 11.35
CA ASP A 48 -16.97 -3.63 12.47
C ASP A 48 -16.23 -2.28 12.42
N ARG A 49 -16.80 -1.29 13.07
CA ARG A 49 -16.21 0.04 13.16
C ARG A 49 -14.98 0.08 14.07
N THR A 50 -14.83 -0.86 14.98
CA THR A 50 -13.73 -0.85 15.95
C THR A 50 -12.43 -1.31 15.33
N TYR A 51 -12.47 -2.18 14.34
CA TYR A 51 -11.28 -2.70 13.66
C TYR A 51 -10.48 -1.57 12.93
N GLY A 52 -11.18 -0.72 12.20
CA GLY A 52 -10.54 0.41 11.48
C GLY A 52 -9.86 1.39 12.41
N ASP A 53 -10.54 1.75 13.51
CA ASP A 53 -10.06 2.73 14.47
C ASP A 53 -8.89 2.21 15.30
N SER A 54 -8.89 0.93 15.67
CA SER A 54 -7.85 0.32 16.52
C SER A 54 -6.48 0.22 15.84
N HIS A 55 -6.43 0.13 14.50
CA HIS A 55 -5.18 -0.07 13.75
C HIS A 55 -4.69 1.18 13.03
N SER A 56 -5.54 2.19 12.86
CA SER A 56 -5.18 3.39 12.09
C SER A 56 -4.09 4.23 12.76
N GLY A 57 -4.09 4.33 14.09
CA GLY A 57 -3.09 5.07 14.83
C GLY A 57 -1.67 4.50 14.66
N ASP A 58 -1.53 3.19 14.68
CA ASP A 58 -0.25 2.52 14.48
C ASP A 58 0.31 2.79 13.08
N PHE A 59 -0.53 2.72 12.05
CA PHE A 59 -0.09 2.99 10.68
C PHE A 59 0.33 4.45 10.46
N ILE A 60 -0.36 5.40 11.07
CA ILE A 60 0.01 6.82 11.03
C ILE A 60 1.42 7.00 11.61
N ALA A 61 1.66 6.53 12.82
CA ALA A 61 2.96 6.65 13.48
C ALA A 61 4.10 5.96 12.68
N MET A 62 3.84 4.77 12.15
CA MET A 62 4.80 4.03 11.32
C MET A 62 5.12 4.77 10.03
N LYS A 63 4.13 5.36 9.36
CA LYS A 63 4.36 6.15 8.14
C LYS A 63 5.10 7.45 8.41
N GLU A 64 4.86 8.10 9.54
CA GLU A 64 5.65 9.26 9.97
C GLU A 64 7.12 8.89 10.16
N ALA A 65 7.41 7.76 10.80
CA ALA A 65 8.77 7.26 10.95
C ALA A 65 9.42 6.94 9.59
N LEU A 66 8.68 6.34 8.65
CA LEU A 66 9.16 6.08 7.29
C LEU A 66 9.48 7.37 6.53
N ARG A 67 8.63 8.40 6.64
CA ARG A 67 8.91 9.72 6.02
C ARG A 67 10.17 10.35 6.59
N ALA A 68 10.35 10.28 7.89
CA ALA A 68 11.55 10.81 8.55
C ALA A 68 12.84 10.10 8.11
N ALA A 69 12.75 8.80 7.81
CA ALA A 69 13.88 7.98 7.35
C ALA A 69 14.25 8.20 5.86
N CYS A 70 13.39 8.83 5.04
CA CYS A 70 13.61 8.96 3.59
C CYS A 70 14.86 9.79 3.21
N GLY A 71 15.34 10.69 4.08
CA GLY A 71 16.46 11.57 3.76
C GLY A 71 16.18 12.47 2.57
N ASP A 72 17.23 12.88 1.85
CA ASP A 72 17.11 13.82 0.72
C ASP A 72 16.86 13.15 -0.63
N ASN A 73 17.16 11.85 -0.74
CA ASN A 73 17.09 11.12 -2.01
C ASN A 73 15.80 10.32 -2.20
N LEU A 74 15.04 10.09 -1.13
CA LEU A 74 13.77 9.38 -1.19
C LEU A 74 12.61 10.31 -0.86
N THR A 75 11.50 10.12 -1.57
CA THR A 75 10.22 10.75 -1.26
C THR A 75 9.16 9.68 -1.04
N MET A 76 8.30 9.90 -0.06
CA MET A 76 7.10 9.09 0.14
C MET A 76 5.89 9.86 -0.39
N ALA A 77 5.18 9.26 -1.34
CA ALA A 77 3.99 9.87 -1.92
C ALA A 77 2.91 10.13 -0.86
N CYS A 78 2.16 11.21 -1.04
CA CYS A 78 1.02 11.54 -0.18
C CYS A 78 -0.12 10.55 -0.42
N THR A 79 -0.39 9.70 0.56
CA THR A 79 -1.48 8.73 0.59
C THR A 79 -2.20 8.82 1.93
N ASP A 80 -3.38 8.21 2.05
CA ASP A 80 -4.06 8.13 3.35
C ASP A 80 -3.21 7.33 4.35
N ASP A 81 -2.81 7.97 5.45
CA ASP A 81 -1.92 7.39 6.44
C ASP A 81 -2.54 6.23 7.24
N ARG A 82 -3.85 6.09 7.20
CA ARG A 82 -4.57 4.95 7.78
C ARG A 82 -4.49 3.68 6.94
N VAL A 83 -4.01 3.77 5.69
CA VAL A 83 -3.85 2.61 4.81
C VAL A 83 -2.42 2.07 4.92
N PRO A 84 -2.21 0.75 5.15
CA PRO A 84 -0.89 0.17 5.38
C PRO A 84 -0.11 -0.03 4.05
N ILE A 85 -0.14 0.95 3.18
CA ILE A 85 0.60 0.96 1.90
C ILE A 85 1.24 2.31 1.73
N CYS A 86 2.47 2.34 1.28
CA CYS A 86 3.17 3.53 0.85
C CYS A 86 3.86 3.31 -0.50
N LEU A 87 4.06 4.39 -1.21
CA LEU A 87 4.85 4.48 -2.43
C LEU A 87 6.09 5.31 -2.10
N LEU A 88 7.26 4.74 -2.32
CA LEU A 88 8.54 5.44 -2.23
C LEU A 88 9.08 5.66 -3.63
N GLN A 89 9.74 6.79 -3.83
CA GLN A 89 10.41 7.13 -5.08
C GLN A 89 11.79 7.72 -4.79
N HIS A 90 12.80 7.19 -5.46
CA HIS A 90 14.15 7.72 -5.41
C HIS A 90 14.33 8.84 -6.43
N ARG A 91 15.16 9.83 -6.09
CA ARG A 91 15.48 11.00 -6.90
C ARG A 91 16.21 10.67 -8.20
N ASP A 92 17.11 9.68 -8.19
CA ASP A 92 17.78 9.19 -9.41
C ASP A 92 16.84 8.22 -10.14
N GLU A 93 16.33 8.64 -11.30
CA GLU A 93 15.42 7.86 -12.14
C GLU A 93 16.08 6.60 -12.73
N ARG A 94 17.42 6.53 -12.75
CA ARG A 94 18.15 5.38 -13.27
C ARG A 94 18.34 4.27 -12.25
N LEU A 95 18.17 4.57 -10.95
CA LEU A 95 18.32 3.61 -9.87
C LEU A 95 17.13 2.66 -9.86
N ASP A 96 17.39 1.36 -9.75
CA ASP A 96 16.36 0.37 -9.45
C ASP A 96 16.17 0.27 -7.94
N LEU A 97 15.13 0.95 -7.45
CA LEU A 97 14.87 1.05 -6.02
C LEU A 97 14.49 -0.30 -5.38
N GLN A 98 13.88 -1.20 -6.16
CA GLN A 98 13.56 -2.54 -5.68
C GLN A 98 14.85 -3.34 -5.45
N GLU A 99 15.78 -3.32 -6.40
CA GLU A 99 17.07 -4.01 -6.26
C GLU A 99 17.88 -3.45 -5.09
N GLU A 100 17.91 -2.12 -4.91
CA GLU A 100 18.64 -1.50 -3.80
C GLU A 100 18.07 -1.94 -2.45
N LEU A 101 16.75 -1.86 -2.26
CA LEU A 101 16.11 -2.31 -1.03
C LEU A 101 16.28 -3.81 -0.79
N MET A 102 16.33 -4.61 -1.86
CA MET A 102 16.56 -6.05 -1.76
C MET A 102 17.96 -6.39 -1.22
N LYS A 103 18.99 -5.59 -1.52
CA LYS A 103 20.34 -5.72 -0.93
C LYS A 103 20.32 -5.58 0.60
N HIS A 104 19.36 -4.84 1.12
CA HIS A 104 19.13 -4.66 2.56
C HIS A 104 18.06 -5.62 3.14
N GLY A 105 17.67 -6.65 2.37
CA GLY A 105 16.73 -7.69 2.80
C GLY A 105 15.26 -7.25 2.82
N VAL A 106 14.90 -6.19 2.11
CA VAL A 106 13.52 -5.72 1.98
C VAL A 106 12.95 -6.14 0.62
N LEU A 107 11.89 -6.96 0.65
CA LEU A 107 11.13 -7.34 -0.54
C LEU A 107 9.93 -6.43 -0.73
N CYS A 108 9.77 -5.89 -1.93
CA CYS A 108 8.69 -4.97 -2.29
C CYS A 108 8.27 -5.16 -3.75
N CYS A 109 7.19 -4.50 -4.15
CA CYS A 109 6.77 -4.46 -5.56
C CYS A 109 7.49 -3.31 -6.27
N SER A 110 8.07 -3.59 -7.46
CA SER A 110 8.63 -2.54 -8.31
C SER A 110 7.55 -1.57 -8.78
N GLY A 111 7.92 -0.30 -8.95
CA GLY A 111 7.04 0.68 -9.57
C GLY A 111 6.64 0.29 -10.99
N THR A 112 7.52 -0.37 -11.74
CA THR A 112 7.26 -0.82 -13.11
C THR A 112 6.06 -1.79 -13.26
N GLU A 113 5.56 -2.35 -12.15
CA GLU A 113 4.31 -3.11 -12.13
C GLU A 113 3.05 -2.21 -12.20
N PHE A 114 3.21 -0.88 -12.12
CA PHE A 114 2.11 0.09 -12.04
C PHE A 114 2.36 1.27 -12.99
N GLU A 115 1.71 1.33 -14.12
CA GLU A 115 1.81 2.49 -14.99
C GLU A 115 1.18 3.75 -14.34
N PRO A 116 1.79 4.92 -14.43
CA PRO A 116 3.01 5.28 -15.17
C PRO A 116 4.29 5.29 -14.31
N MET A 117 4.42 4.41 -13.33
CA MET A 117 5.54 4.40 -12.40
C MET A 117 6.81 3.79 -13.03
N GLU A 118 7.97 4.24 -12.56
CA GLU A 118 9.28 3.84 -13.06
C GLU A 118 10.07 3.00 -12.05
N ARG A 119 11.23 2.44 -12.47
CA ARG A 119 12.09 1.58 -11.65
C ARG A 119 12.61 2.24 -10.36
N ASN A 120 12.71 3.57 -10.34
CA ASN A 120 13.12 4.33 -9.17
C ASN A 120 12.02 4.44 -8.10
N SER A 121 10.93 3.73 -8.26
CA SER A 121 9.83 3.70 -7.31
C SER A 121 9.46 2.29 -6.89
N VAL A 122 8.94 2.16 -5.66
CA VAL A 122 8.46 0.90 -5.11
C VAL A 122 7.20 1.10 -4.31
N ARG A 123 6.31 0.09 -4.36
CA ARG A 123 5.18 -0.01 -3.45
C ARG A 123 5.53 -0.93 -2.29
N LEU A 124 5.46 -0.38 -1.09
CA LEU A 124 5.68 -1.12 0.16
C LEU A 124 4.37 -1.30 0.92
N ARG A 125 4.29 -2.38 1.66
CA ARG A 125 3.36 -2.50 2.78
C ARG A 125 4.08 -2.04 4.05
N VAL A 126 3.43 -1.24 4.88
CA VAL A 126 3.89 -1.00 6.25
C VAL A 126 3.95 -2.35 6.98
N PRO A 127 5.11 -2.79 7.46
CA PRO A 127 5.28 -4.10 8.07
C PRO A 127 4.69 -4.13 9.49
N ARG A 128 4.88 -5.25 10.19
CA ARG A 128 4.57 -5.34 11.61
C ARG A 128 5.60 -4.53 12.42
N ALA A 129 5.24 -4.16 13.63
CA ALA A 129 6.10 -3.36 14.50
C ALA A 129 7.50 -3.97 14.72
N GLU A 130 7.57 -5.31 14.83
CA GLU A 130 8.84 -6.03 15.01
C GLU A 130 9.79 -5.90 13.80
N GLU A 131 9.23 -5.68 12.62
CA GLU A 131 9.97 -5.61 11.34
C GLU A 131 10.30 -4.17 10.94
N MET A 132 9.68 -3.17 11.61
CA MET A 132 9.87 -1.75 11.27
C MET A 132 11.34 -1.32 11.32
N GLY A 133 12.10 -1.78 12.31
CA GLY A 133 13.51 -1.42 12.43
C GLY A 133 14.36 -1.81 11.22
N LYS A 134 14.09 -2.97 10.62
CA LYS A 134 14.76 -3.40 9.38
C LYS A 134 14.41 -2.51 8.20
N LEU A 135 13.13 -2.18 8.06
CA LEU A 135 12.67 -1.34 6.96
C LEU A 135 13.24 0.08 7.07
N LEU A 136 13.23 0.66 8.26
CA LEU A 136 13.81 1.99 8.51
C LEU A 136 15.29 2.02 8.17
N ALA A 137 16.08 1.05 8.65
CA ALA A 137 17.50 0.97 8.34
C ALA A 137 17.79 0.82 6.83
N ALA A 138 16.96 0.06 6.11
CA ALA A 138 17.09 -0.09 4.66
C ALA A 138 16.77 1.23 3.92
N ILE A 139 15.72 1.94 4.34
CA ILE A 139 15.32 3.23 3.76
C ILE A 139 16.39 4.30 4.03
N GLU A 140 16.91 4.38 5.25
CA GLU A 140 18.00 5.30 5.61
C GLU A 140 19.26 5.03 4.77
N ALA A 141 19.65 3.77 4.60
CA ALA A 141 20.82 3.40 3.81
C ALA A 141 20.69 3.84 2.35
N VAL A 142 19.52 3.67 1.74
CA VAL A 142 19.25 4.07 0.35
C VAL A 142 19.01 5.58 0.23
N GLY A 143 18.37 6.20 1.22
CA GLY A 143 18.07 7.64 1.22
C GLY A 143 19.29 8.55 1.40
N ILE A 144 20.40 8.02 1.96
CA ILE A 144 21.64 8.76 2.23
C ILE A 144 22.72 8.45 1.17
N ALA A 145 22.58 7.35 0.42
CA ALA A 145 23.57 6.97 -0.59
C ALA A 145 23.81 8.11 -1.60
N PRO A 146 25.07 8.40 -1.95
CA PRO A 146 25.46 9.53 -2.79
C PRO A 146 25.01 9.40 -4.25
#